data_bea803feb02371b3b21f81349fc6f563
#
_entry.id   bea803feb02371b3b21f81349fc6f563
#
_cell.length_a   1.000
_cell.length_b   1.000
_cell.length_c   1.000
_cell.angle_alpha   90.00
_cell.angle_beta   90.00
_cell.angle_gamma   90.00
#
_symmetry.space_group_name_H-M   'P 1'
#
loop_
_entity.id
_entity.type
_entity.pdbx_description
1 polymer ?
#
loop_
_entity_poly.entity_id
_entity_poly.type
_entity_poly.pdbx_seq_one_letter_code
_entity_poly.pdbx_strand_id
1 'polypeptide(L)'
;MKLKLLAAAMLLAAMNVADAASSQLALLVSNGQKTEAMQQIAAGADVNAVRTDGSSALLYAAYQGDADLVKALLDKGANPNLRNEYGAFPLSEAVQQGSQVIVDMLLAHKADPNLGNVEGETALMVAARSGNLAAAQALLKAGAKVNAKENWGGQTAVMWAAAQSQTEMLKLLIKNGADVNLQGAMRLWDRRTLSEPRPKDMNKGGLTALLYAAREGCTACISILKEAGADVGATDPDRTASLNMALMNQHFETAMALIKAGADVNQFDLFGRAPLFNALDLNTLPTGGRPDIPSEDKVTGYDVAKVLLEKGANPNQQLKVRPPYRNAIFDRGADNSLAEGATPLIRAARAADNASVKLLLEHGALVDLPNARGHTPLLVVAGIDWAAEPTRGRFKTQEASIDTIKILLEHGANINALTGDPARRPKTVVTDPDRGAGLQPAIRGAQLTDGQNALHGASKVGWTKIAKFLIDNGIKQQVKDTAGRTPFDLAMGRYPPAFLQPPAQPIVDTARMLQEECQKTDNCQIPSPVDFSNPAAIK
;
A
#
# COMPACT_ATOMS: atom_id res chain seq x y z
N MET A 1 33.86 25.47 58.59
CA MET A 1 32.77 25.08 57.69
C MET A 1 32.44 26.17 56.63
N LYS A 2 32.36 27.44 56.98
CA LYS A 2 32.06 28.55 56.03
C LYS A 2 33.09 28.75 54.92
N LEU A 3 34.41 28.54 55.18
CA LEU A 3 35.47 28.71 54.18
C LEU A 3 35.44 27.60 53.09
N LYS A 4 35.07 26.35 53.44
CA LYS A 4 34.93 25.25 52.50
C LYS A 4 33.70 25.38 51.60
N LEU A 5 32.61 25.99 52.10
CA LEU A 5 31.43 26.31 51.32
C LEU A 5 31.66 27.47 50.34
N LEU A 6 32.47 28.51 50.77
CA LEU A 6 32.84 29.60 49.86
C LEU A 6 33.76 29.12 48.74
N ALA A 7 34.73 28.22 49.04
CA ALA A 7 35.60 27.65 48.05
C ALA A 7 34.84 26.74 47.08
N ALA A 8 33.87 25.95 47.55
CA ALA A 8 33.01 25.13 46.69
C ALA A 8 32.08 25.99 45.83
N ALA A 9 31.53 27.08 46.37
CA ALA A 9 30.72 28.01 45.60
C ALA A 9 31.54 28.81 44.57
N MET A 10 32.77 29.18 44.87
CA MET A 10 33.68 29.78 43.88
C MET A 10 34.14 28.80 42.82
N LEU A 11 34.35 27.53 43.18
CA LEU A 11 34.65 26.47 42.20
C LEU A 11 33.47 26.21 41.29
N LEU A 12 32.24 26.12 41.82
CA LEU A 12 31.03 25.98 41.04
C LEU A 12 30.75 27.21 40.15
N ALA A 13 30.98 28.43 40.67
CA ALA A 13 30.88 29.64 39.87
C ALA A 13 31.94 29.72 38.78
N ALA A 14 33.18 29.31 39.07
CA ALA A 14 34.27 29.23 38.11
C ALA A 14 34.00 28.15 37.04
N MET A 15 33.42 27.01 37.41
CA MET A 15 33.01 25.96 36.47
C MET A 15 31.87 26.44 35.57
N ASN A 16 30.85 27.14 36.12
CA ASN A 16 29.79 27.71 35.33
C ASN A 16 30.23 28.85 34.39
N VAL A 17 31.23 29.65 34.80
CA VAL A 17 31.81 30.71 33.95
C VAL A 17 32.73 30.10 32.87
N ALA A 18 33.45 29.03 33.18
CA ALA A 18 34.25 28.31 32.20
C ALA A 18 33.39 27.57 31.18
N ASP A 19 32.28 26.96 31.60
CA ASP A 19 31.31 26.29 30.72
C ASP A 19 30.60 27.31 29.82
N ALA A 20 30.21 28.48 30.34
CA ALA A 20 29.62 29.56 29.57
C ALA A 20 30.62 30.18 28.56
N ALA A 21 31.90 30.27 28.91
CA ALA A 21 32.93 30.77 28.01
C ALA A 21 33.30 29.73 26.94
N SER A 22 33.28 28.44 27.28
CA SER A 22 33.69 27.36 26.37
C SER A 22 32.68 27.14 25.23
N SER A 23 31.37 27.36 25.45
CA SER A 23 30.33 27.24 24.42
C SER A 23 30.09 28.51 23.61
N GLN A 24 30.78 29.63 23.91
CA GLN A 24 30.50 30.93 23.30
C GLN A 24 30.77 30.94 21.80
N LEU A 25 31.83 30.28 21.31
CA LEU A 25 32.11 30.19 19.87
C LEU A 25 30.98 29.49 19.11
N ALA A 26 30.53 28.33 19.61
CA ALA A 26 29.42 27.62 18.99
C ALA A 26 28.10 28.42 19.00
N LEU A 27 27.88 29.23 20.04
CA LEU A 27 26.72 30.13 20.13
C LEU A 27 26.80 31.26 19.09
N LEU A 28 27.96 31.91 18.92
CA LEU A 28 28.16 32.94 17.90
C LEU A 28 27.89 32.40 16.50
N VAL A 29 28.46 31.23 16.18
CA VAL A 29 28.22 30.59 14.88
C VAL A 29 26.76 30.24 14.71
N SER A 30 26.11 29.65 15.71
CA SER A 30 24.68 29.30 15.62
C SER A 30 23.78 30.50 15.37
N ASN A 31 24.16 31.68 15.89
CA ASN A 31 23.42 32.94 15.69
C ASN A 31 23.81 33.68 14.41
N GLY A 32 24.67 33.12 13.55
CA GLY A 32 25.14 33.77 12.33
C GLY A 32 26.07 34.96 12.51
N GLN A 33 26.69 35.10 13.73
CA GLN A 33 27.61 36.18 14.06
C GLN A 33 29.02 35.84 13.53
N LYS A 34 29.18 35.80 12.20
CA LYS A 34 30.38 35.34 11.51
C LYS A 34 31.62 36.18 11.89
N THR A 35 31.50 37.50 11.93
CA THR A 35 32.63 38.40 12.22
C THR A 35 33.22 38.15 13.61
N GLU A 36 32.35 38.09 14.62
CA GLU A 36 32.73 37.86 16.00
C GLU A 36 33.30 36.44 16.19
N ALA A 37 32.70 35.45 15.53
CA ALA A 37 33.19 34.09 15.52
C ALA A 37 34.60 34.00 14.93
N MET A 38 34.86 34.64 13.78
CA MET A 38 36.18 34.68 13.15
C MET A 38 37.24 35.37 14.06
N GLN A 39 36.85 36.45 14.76
CA GLN A 39 37.71 37.12 15.73
C GLN A 39 38.10 36.18 16.90
N GLN A 40 37.12 35.45 17.43
CA GLN A 40 37.38 34.48 18.51
C GLN A 40 38.28 33.33 18.05
N ILE A 41 38.03 32.79 16.84
CA ILE A 41 38.89 31.76 16.25
C ILE A 41 40.33 32.27 16.11
N ALA A 42 40.52 33.51 15.62
CA ALA A 42 41.85 34.13 15.50
C ALA A 42 42.52 34.35 16.86
N ALA A 43 41.74 34.69 17.89
CA ALA A 43 42.20 34.88 19.26
C ALA A 43 42.56 33.56 19.99
N GLY A 44 42.37 32.39 19.36
CA GLY A 44 42.70 31.08 19.92
C GLY A 44 41.61 30.48 20.81
N ALA A 45 40.36 30.83 20.59
CA ALA A 45 39.24 30.16 21.27
C ALA A 45 39.27 28.64 21.02
N ASP A 46 38.80 27.86 22.00
CA ASP A 46 38.67 26.41 21.84
C ASP A 46 37.61 26.07 20.77
N VAL A 47 38.08 25.67 19.59
CA VAL A 47 37.27 25.31 18.43
C VAL A 47 36.50 23.99 18.60
N ASN A 48 36.86 23.18 19.65
CA ASN A 48 36.21 21.91 19.98
C ASN A 48 35.23 22.02 21.14
N ALA A 49 35.10 23.23 21.72
CA ALA A 49 34.09 23.46 22.74
C ALA A 49 32.68 23.26 22.18
N VAL A 50 31.86 22.52 22.92
CA VAL A 50 30.49 22.18 22.52
C VAL A 50 29.45 22.85 23.42
N ARG A 51 28.27 23.06 22.91
CA ARG A 51 27.10 23.49 23.70
C ARG A 51 26.60 22.35 24.58
N THR A 52 25.63 22.66 25.44
CA THR A 52 24.98 21.67 26.32
C THR A 52 24.36 20.48 25.60
N ASP A 53 23.97 20.66 24.34
CA ASP A 53 23.42 19.62 23.47
C ASP A 53 24.53 18.89 22.66
N GLY A 54 25.81 19.14 22.95
CA GLY A 54 26.93 18.57 22.24
C GLY A 54 27.23 19.20 20.87
N SER A 55 26.52 20.25 20.46
CA SER A 55 26.74 20.91 19.17
C SER A 55 27.98 21.75 19.15
N SER A 56 28.89 21.54 18.19
CA SER A 56 30.14 22.28 17.97
C SER A 56 29.93 23.46 17.02
N ALA A 57 30.90 24.40 17.05
CA ALA A 57 30.93 25.49 16.07
C ALA A 57 31.05 24.99 14.64
N LEU A 58 31.84 23.92 14.41
CA LEU A 58 32.00 23.30 13.10
C LEU A 58 30.69 22.67 12.58
N LEU A 59 29.88 22.07 13.46
CA LEU A 59 28.56 21.53 13.09
C LEU A 59 27.66 22.64 12.58
N TYR A 60 27.57 23.76 13.29
CA TYR A 60 26.73 24.89 12.85
C TYR A 60 27.25 25.54 11.58
N ALA A 61 28.58 25.72 11.43
CA ALA A 61 29.15 26.26 10.21
C ALA A 61 28.85 25.39 8.97
N ALA A 62 28.94 24.06 9.14
CA ALA A 62 28.58 23.11 8.08
C ALA A 62 27.08 23.14 7.74
N TYR A 63 26.23 23.18 8.76
CA TYR A 63 24.76 23.32 8.61
C TYR A 63 24.37 24.62 7.88
N GLN A 64 25.05 25.75 8.17
CA GLN A 64 24.82 27.03 7.51
C GLN A 64 25.45 27.12 6.12
N GLY A 65 26.30 26.16 5.74
CA GLY A 65 27.00 26.18 4.46
C GLY A 65 28.13 27.24 4.38
N ASP A 66 28.61 27.74 5.55
CA ASP A 66 29.66 28.77 5.59
C ASP A 66 31.06 28.14 5.44
N ALA A 67 31.52 28.08 4.20
CA ALA A 67 32.82 27.50 3.85
C ALA A 67 34.02 28.23 4.51
N ASP A 68 33.93 29.55 4.71
CA ASP A 68 35.03 30.31 5.34
C ASP A 68 35.14 29.98 6.82
N LEU A 69 34.03 29.91 7.54
CA LEU A 69 34.00 29.48 8.94
C LEU A 69 34.46 28.03 9.10
N VAL A 70 33.96 27.12 8.23
CA VAL A 70 34.39 25.73 8.21
C VAL A 70 35.89 25.64 8.04
N LYS A 71 36.45 26.37 7.05
CA LYS A 71 37.90 26.41 6.81
C LYS A 71 38.67 26.93 8.02
N ALA A 72 38.25 28.07 8.57
CA ALA A 72 38.93 28.68 9.72
C ALA A 72 38.94 27.75 10.96
N LEU A 73 37.80 27.07 11.22
CA LEU A 73 37.71 26.12 12.31
C LEU A 73 38.58 24.89 12.09
N LEU A 74 38.60 24.31 10.91
CA LEU A 74 39.40 23.13 10.55
C LEU A 74 40.92 23.45 10.60
N ASP A 75 41.32 24.61 10.08
CA ASP A 75 42.72 25.07 10.12
C ASP A 75 43.23 25.24 11.58
N LYS A 76 42.35 25.47 12.54
CA LYS A 76 42.62 25.55 13.98
C LYS A 76 42.45 24.21 14.72
N GLY A 77 42.20 23.12 14.00
CA GLY A 77 42.11 21.78 14.57
C GLY A 77 40.74 21.41 15.14
N ALA A 78 39.68 21.99 14.62
CA ALA A 78 38.33 21.53 14.94
C ALA A 78 38.17 20.06 14.55
N ASN A 79 37.59 19.25 15.45
CA ASN A 79 37.36 17.83 15.22
C ASN A 79 36.09 17.65 14.33
N PRO A 80 36.23 17.15 13.09
CA PRO A 80 35.11 17.00 12.15
C PRO A 80 34.17 15.86 12.52
N ASN A 81 34.50 15.06 13.55
CA ASN A 81 33.75 13.86 13.93
C ASN A 81 32.91 14.05 15.20
N LEU A 82 32.80 15.27 15.73
CA LEU A 82 31.94 15.55 16.87
C LEU A 82 30.46 15.41 16.45
N ARG A 83 29.70 14.71 17.27
CA ARG A 83 28.25 14.57 17.14
C ARG A 83 27.54 15.22 18.31
N ASN A 84 26.40 15.86 18.05
CA ASN A 84 25.55 16.32 19.13
C ASN A 84 24.66 15.19 19.67
N GLU A 85 23.85 15.48 20.69
CA GLU A 85 22.90 14.52 21.30
C GLU A 85 21.86 13.97 20.32
N TYR A 86 21.53 14.73 19.27
CA TYR A 86 20.61 14.33 18.21
C TYR A 86 21.31 13.50 17.11
N GLY A 87 22.62 13.31 17.23
CA GLY A 87 23.42 12.56 16.28
C GLY A 87 23.87 13.35 15.05
N ALA A 88 23.55 14.64 14.95
CA ALA A 88 24.02 15.48 13.84
C ALA A 88 25.54 15.67 13.89
N PHE A 89 26.20 15.62 12.73
CA PHE A 89 27.63 15.78 12.58
C PHE A 89 28.00 16.55 11.31
N PRO A 90 29.13 17.27 11.26
CA PRO A 90 29.46 18.22 10.20
C PRO A 90 29.37 17.64 8.78
N LEU A 91 29.84 16.40 8.55
CA LEU A 91 29.86 15.80 7.22
C LEU A 91 28.46 15.49 6.69
N SER A 92 27.55 15.01 7.55
CA SER A 92 26.15 14.77 7.20
C SER A 92 25.45 16.07 6.80
N GLU A 93 25.66 17.13 7.61
CA GLU A 93 25.06 18.44 7.33
C GLU A 93 25.58 19.04 6.02
N ALA A 94 26.87 18.97 5.77
CA ALA A 94 27.46 19.46 4.53
C ALA A 94 26.89 18.74 3.29
N VAL A 95 26.67 17.43 3.37
CA VAL A 95 26.05 16.64 2.30
C VAL A 95 24.60 17.05 2.11
N GLN A 96 23.86 17.23 3.19
CA GLN A 96 22.44 17.63 3.15
C GLN A 96 22.27 19.03 2.56
N GLN A 97 23.17 19.96 2.87
CA GLN A 97 23.18 21.32 2.31
C GLN A 97 23.66 21.33 0.84
N GLY A 98 24.22 20.23 0.34
CA GLY A 98 24.75 20.15 -1.02
C GLY A 98 26.09 20.89 -1.22
N SER A 99 26.79 21.25 -0.16
CA SER A 99 28.06 22.00 -0.25
C SER A 99 29.26 21.09 -0.50
N GLN A 100 29.59 20.84 -1.77
CA GLN A 100 30.73 20.01 -2.15
C GLN A 100 32.03 20.52 -1.57
N VAL A 101 32.24 21.84 -1.54
CA VAL A 101 33.44 22.47 -1.02
C VAL A 101 33.64 22.11 0.46
N ILE A 102 32.57 22.14 1.25
CA ILE A 102 32.65 21.78 2.69
C ILE A 102 32.88 20.27 2.86
N VAL A 103 32.20 19.44 2.05
CA VAL A 103 32.42 17.98 2.07
C VAL A 103 33.88 17.66 1.82
N ASP A 104 34.50 18.26 0.80
CA ASP A 104 35.90 18.04 0.45
C ASP A 104 36.85 18.52 1.57
N MET A 105 36.58 19.69 2.16
CA MET A 105 37.37 20.20 3.31
C MET A 105 37.29 19.26 4.53
N LEU A 106 36.09 18.80 4.88
CA LEU A 106 35.90 17.89 6.01
C LEU A 106 36.62 16.57 5.78
N LEU A 107 36.51 15.97 4.60
CA LEU A 107 37.19 14.72 4.27
C LEU A 107 38.72 14.89 4.27
N ALA A 108 39.25 16.03 3.75
CA ALA A 108 40.69 16.34 3.79
C ALA A 108 41.19 16.46 5.23
N HIS A 109 40.37 16.89 6.18
CA HIS A 109 40.68 16.97 7.61
C HIS A 109 40.24 15.73 8.40
N LYS A 110 40.16 14.56 7.76
CA LYS A 110 39.92 13.25 8.37
C LYS A 110 38.52 13.10 8.99
N ALA A 111 37.49 13.73 8.41
CA ALA A 111 36.12 13.35 8.73
C ALA A 111 35.94 11.87 8.39
N ASP A 112 35.36 11.11 9.30
CA ASP A 112 35.08 9.68 9.09
C ASP A 112 33.87 9.53 8.15
N PRO A 113 34.03 8.99 6.93
CA PRO A 113 32.97 8.81 5.98
C PRO A 113 31.93 7.74 6.42
N ASN A 114 32.25 6.98 7.48
CA ASN A 114 31.40 5.93 8.04
C ASN A 114 30.73 6.35 9.35
N LEU A 115 30.95 7.58 9.81
CA LEU A 115 30.24 8.10 10.96
C LEU A 115 28.74 8.13 10.66
N GLY A 116 27.92 7.57 11.56
CA GLY A 116 26.48 7.62 11.47
C GLY A 116 25.87 8.49 12.57
N ASN A 117 24.65 8.96 12.36
CA ASN A 117 23.84 9.59 13.39
C ASN A 117 23.42 8.56 14.47
N VAL A 118 22.55 8.93 15.43
CA VAL A 118 22.07 8.00 16.48
C VAL A 118 21.35 6.78 15.91
N GLU A 119 20.76 6.91 14.73
CA GLU A 119 20.09 5.83 14.00
C GLU A 119 21.03 5.06 13.07
N GLY A 120 22.31 5.42 13.01
CA GLY A 120 23.30 4.80 12.13
C GLY A 120 23.25 5.29 10.68
N GLU A 121 22.45 6.34 10.36
CA GLU A 121 22.39 6.91 9.01
C GLU A 121 23.72 7.61 8.71
N THR A 122 24.40 7.19 7.65
CA THR A 122 25.69 7.73 7.22
C THR A 122 25.53 8.87 6.20
N ALA A 123 26.59 9.67 6.03
CA ALA A 123 26.61 10.72 5.00
C ALA A 123 26.37 10.16 3.59
N LEU A 124 26.79 8.92 3.27
CA LEU A 124 26.52 8.27 1.99
C LEU A 124 25.03 7.97 1.79
N MET A 125 24.30 7.60 2.84
CA MET A 125 22.84 7.40 2.78
C MET A 125 22.12 8.72 2.54
N VAL A 126 22.55 9.81 3.19
CA VAL A 126 22.04 11.17 2.95
C VAL A 126 22.28 11.59 1.49
N ALA A 127 23.49 11.37 0.97
CA ALA A 127 23.82 11.65 -0.42
C ALA A 127 22.95 10.84 -1.41
N ALA A 128 22.72 9.57 -1.09
CA ALA A 128 21.87 8.70 -1.91
C ALA A 128 20.40 9.16 -1.94
N ARG A 129 19.88 9.59 -0.80
CA ARG A 129 18.51 10.12 -0.68
C ARG A 129 18.34 11.44 -1.43
N SER A 130 19.30 12.35 -1.31
CA SER A 130 19.25 13.67 -1.95
C SER A 130 19.69 13.68 -3.42
N GLY A 131 20.24 12.57 -3.92
CA GLY A 131 20.80 12.50 -5.29
C GLY A 131 22.12 13.25 -5.45
N ASN A 132 22.83 13.56 -4.37
CA ASN A 132 24.11 14.29 -4.42
C ASN A 132 25.25 13.38 -4.90
N LEU A 133 25.41 13.25 -6.20
CA LEU A 133 26.42 12.39 -6.83
C LEU A 133 27.85 12.80 -6.48
N ALA A 134 28.13 14.10 -6.45
CA ALA A 134 29.48 14.60 -6.17
C ALA A 134 29.92 14.23 -4.73
N ALA A 135 29.03 14.44 -3.75
CA ALA A 135 29.30 14.05 -2.39
C ALA A 135 29.45 12.52 -2.24
N ALA A 136 28.56 11.74 -2.90
CA ALA A 136 28.67 10.28 -2.87
C ALA A 136 30.00 9.78 -3.46
N GLN A 137 30.47 10.36 -4.57
CA GLN A 137 31.78 10.04 -5.15
C GLN A 137 32.93 10.34 -4.19
N ALA A 138 32.90 11.52 -3.55
CA ALA A 138 33.93 11.91 -2.57
C ALA A 138 33.95 10.98 -1.35
N LEU A 139 32.76 10.65 -0.83
CA LEU A 139 32.59 9.73 0.30
C LEU A 139 33.09 8.31 -0.02
N LEU A 140 32.73 7.77 -1.18
CA LEU A 140 33.17 6.43 -1.63
C LEU A 140 34.68 6.41 -1.85
N LYS A 141 35.29 7.46 -2.41
CA LYS A 141 36.74 7.61 -2.55
C LYS A 141 37.44 7.69 -1.20
N ALA A 142 36.77 8.27 -0.20
CA ALA A 142 37.28 8.35 1.18
C ALA A 142 37.09 7.05 1.98
N GLY A 143 36.49 6.00 1.39
CA GLY A 143 36.29 4.69 2.04
C GLY A 143 34.96 4.53 2.76
N ALA A 144 33.93 5.24 2.33
CA ALA A 144 32.56 5.00 2.82
C ALA A 144 32.13 3.56 2.52
N LYS A 145 31.56 2.88 3.52
CA LYS A 145 31.05 1.51 3.41
C LYS A 145 29.72 1.53 2.66
N VAL A 146 29.75 1.14 1.38
CA VAL A 146 28.60 1.19 0.47
C VAL A 146 27.39 0.38 0.96
N ASN A 147 27.64 -0.71 1.70
CA ASN A 147 26.62 -1.64 2.21
C ASN A 147 26.30 -1.41 3.71
N ALA A 148 26.72 -0.26 4.30
CA ALA A 148 26.32 0.09 5.64
C ALA A 148 24.79 0.12 5.76
N LYS A 149 24.26 -0.35 6.90
CA LYS A 149 22.84 -0.32 7.23
C LYS A 149 22.60 0.62 8.39
N GLU A 150 21.55 1.44 8.29
CA GLU A 150 21.07 2.17 9.46
C GLU A 150 20.32 1.22 10.42
N ASN A 151 20.14 1.64 11.69
CA ASN A 151 19.68 0.74 12.75
C ASN A 151 18.16 0.58 12.83
N TRP A 152 17.39 1.52 12.23
CA TRP A 152 15.93 1.51 12.33
C TRP A 152 15.28 0.62 11.29
N GLY A 153 15.46 0.90 10.02
CA GLY A 153 14.89 0.16 8.90
C GLY A 153 15.86 -0.82 8.25
N GLY A 154 17.13 -0.85 8.69
CA GLY A 154 18.19 -1.65 8.07
C GLY A 154 18.43 -1.24 6.62
N GLN A 155 18.13 0.02 6.29
CA GLN A 155 18.24 0.52 4.91
C GLN A 155 19.68 0.85 4.57
N THR A 156 20.03 0.66 3.30
CA THR A 156 21.33 0.97 2.73
C THR A 156 21.23 2.14 1.75
N ALA A 157 22.37 2.70 1.35
CA ALA A 157 22.40 3.78 0.36
C ALA A 157 21.73 3.40 -0.97
N VAL A 158 21.87 2.14 -1.44
CA VAL A 158 21.23 1.67 -2.69
C VAL A 158 19.71 1.60 -2.57
N MET A 159 19.18 1.26 -1.38
CA MET A 159 17.73 1.28 -1.13
C MET A 159 17.18 2.70 -1.14
N TRP A 160 17.91 3.67 -0.54
CA TRP A 160 17.54 5.08 -0.58
C TRP A 160 17.56 5.64 -2.00
N ALA A 161 18.59 5.31 -2.78
CA ALA A 161 18.66 5.72 -4.19
C ALA A 161 17.49 5.17 -5.00
N ALA A 162 17.12 3.90 -4.78
CA ALA A 162 15.96 3.27 -5.42
C ALA A 162 14.62 3.91 -5.01
N ALA A 163 14.46 4.19 -3.69
CA ALA A 163 13.27 4.81 -3.15
C ALA A 163 13.05 6.25 -3.64
N GLN A 164 14.11 6.94 -4.06
CA GLN A 164 14.06 8.30 -4.58
C GLN A 164 14.23 8.36 -6.11
N SER A 165 14.18 7.21 -6.79
CA SER A 165 14.33 7.09 -8.25
C SER A 165 15.64 7.71 -8.81
N GLN A 166 16.71 7.68 -8.02
CA GLN A 166 18.02 8.28 -8.34
C GLN A 166 18.85 7.32 -9.20
N THR A 167 18.59 7.25 -10.50
CA THR A 167 19.20 6.26 -11.41
C THR A 167 20.72 6.37 -11.51
N GLU A 168 21.29 7.58 -11.59
CA GLU A 168 22.73 7.76 -11.65
C GLU A 168 23.41 7.41 -10.32
N MET A 169 22.75 7.69 -9.21
CA MET A 169 23.21 7.26 -7.89
C MET A 169 23.22 5.73 -7.76
N LEU A 170 22.16 5.04 -8.26
CA LEU A 170 22.13 3.57 -8.31
C LEU A 170 23.36 3.02 -9.06
N LYS A 171 23.62 3.53 -10.27
CA LYS A 171 24.77 3.12 -11.07
C LYS A 171 26.10 3.35 -10.34
N LEU A 172 26.24 4.49 -9.68
CA LEU A 172 27.44 4.83 -8.91
C LEU A 172 27.64 3.84 -7.75
N LEU A 173 26.60 3.58 -6.96
CA LEU A 173 26.67 2.69 -5.81
C LEU A 173 26.95 1.23 -6.24
N ILE A 174 26.28 0.74 -7.29
CA ILE A 174 26.49 -0.59 -7.88
C ILE A 174 27.94 -0.74 -8.37
N LYS A 175 28.48 0.25 -9.08
CA LYS A 175 29.87 0.27 -9.54
C LYS A 175 30.86 0.17 -8.38
N ASN A 176 30.49 0.65 -7.19
CA ASN A 176 31.32 0.60 -5.98
C ASN A 176 30.98 -0.59 -5.07
N GLY A 177 30.32 -1.62 -5.58
CA GLY A 177 30.07 -2.87 -4.88
C GLY A 177 28.84 -2.87 -3.95
N ALA A 178 27.84 -2.06 -4.25
CA ALA A 178 26.56 -2.15 -3.53
C ALA A 178 25.90 -3.50 -3.81
N ASP A 179 25.52 -4.20 -2.74
CA ASP A 179 24.73 -5.42 -2.82
C ASP A 179 23.24 -5.05 -2.95
N VAL A 180 22.70 -5.26 -4.15
CA VAL A 180 21.32 -4.92 -4.51
C VAL A 180 20.28 -5.87 -3.90
N ASN A 181 20.73 -7.01 -3.33
CA ASN A 181 19.87 -8.02 -2.73
C ASN A 181 19.76 -7.94 -1.21
N LEU A 182 20.48 -7.00 -0.58
CA LEU A 182 20.28 -6.75 0.84
C LEU A 182 18.82 -6.40 1.12
N GLN A 183 18.31 -6.95 2.20
CA GLN A 183 16.97 -6.62 2.72
C GLN A 183 17.10 -5.66 3.90
N GLY A 184 16.16 -4.74 3.98
CA GLY A 184 15.92 -3.93 5.17
C GLY A 184 15.55 -4.78 6.38
N ALA A 185 15.52 -4.17 7.55
CA ALA A 185 15.10 -4.84 8.77
C ALA A 185 13.63 -5.30 8.68
N MET A 186 13.40 -6.55 9.04
CA MET A 186 12.04 -7.08 9.19
C MET A 186 11.55 -6.83 10.61
N ARG A 187 10.33 -6.34 10.74
CA ARG A 187 9.67 -6.13 12.02
C ARG A 187 8.49 -7.06 12.14
N LEU A 188 8.59 -7.99 13.06
CA LEU A 188 7.46 -8.79 13.48
C LEU A 188 6.68 -7.95 14.49
N TRP A 189 5.73 -7.17 14.00
CA TRP A 189 4.78 -6.52 14.87
C TRP A 189 3.80 -7.56 15.38
N ASP A 190 3.78 -7.75 16.71
CA ASP A 190 2.62 -8.39 17.31
C ASP A 190 1.36 -7.63 16.91
N ARG A 191 0.34 -8.38 16.56
CA ARG A 191 -0.96 -7.82 16.20
C ARG A 191 -1.50 -7.01 17.39
N ARG A 192 -1.22 -5.71 17.40
CA ARG A 192 -1.72 -4.86 18.48
C ARG A 192 -3.19 -4.55 18.24
N THR A 193 -4.04 -4.96 19.19
CA THR A 193 -5.31 -4.32 19.43
C THR A 193 -5.03 -2.92 19.99
N LEU A 194 -5.06 -1.92 19.13
CA LEU A 194 -5.19 -0.54 19.56
C LEU A 194 -6.58 -0.34 20.15
N SER A 195 -6.82 0.81 20.78
CA SER A 195 -8.15 1.23 21.27
C SER A 195 -9.26 1.22 20.21
N GLU A 196 -8.91 1.14 18.94
CA GLU A 196 -9.83 0.78 17.87
C GLU A 196 -10.00 -0.74 17.83
N PRO A 197 -11.25 -1.26 17.73
CA PRO A 197 -11.54 -2.70 17.82
C PRO A 197 -11.02 -3.54 16.64
N ARG A 198 -10.01 -3.07 15.89
CA ARG A 198 -9.54 -3.69 14.66
C ARG A 198 -8.03 -3.76 14.61
N PRO A 199 -7.48 -4.96 14.34
CA PRO A 199 -6.06 -5.07 14.09
C PRO A 199 -5.71 -4.37 12.79
N LYS A 200 -4.72 -3.45 12.85
CA LYS A 200 -4.10 -2.87 11.66
C LYS A 200 -2.90 -3.72 11.27
N ASP A 201 -2.86 -4.16 10.02
CA ASP A 201 -1.64 -4.73 9.47
C ASP A 201 -0.65 -3.58 9.25
N MET A 202 0.47 -3.63 9.96
CA MET A 202 1.52 -2.64 9.84
C MET A 202 2.58 -3.12 8.86
N ASN A 203 3.21 -2.18 8.14
CA ASN A 203 4.33 -2.50 7.25
C ASN A 203 5.45 -3.17 8.05
N LYS A 204 5.83 -4.38 7.64
CA LYS A 204 6.84 -5.19 8.32
C LYS A 204 8.27 -4.89 7.87
N GLY A 205 8.49 -3.97 6.95
CA GLY A 205 9.81 -3.69 6.39
C GLY A 205 10.29 -4.80 5.44
N GLY A 206 11.58 -5.13 5.50
CA GLY A 206 12.15 -6.23 4.72
C GLY A 206 12.26 -5.97 3.22
N LEU A 207 12.22 -4.72 2.77
CA LEU A 207 12.28 -4.39 1.34
C LEU A 207 13.71 -4.41 0.83
N THR A 208 13.90 -4.93 -0.40
CA THR A 208 15.13 -4.79 -1.19
C THR A 208 15.11 -3.48 -2.00
N ALA A 209 16.23 -3.10 -2.61
CA ALA A 209 16.28 -1.97 -3.54
C ALA A 209 15.27 -2.11 -4.69
N LEU A 210 15.08 -3.34 -5.21
CA LEU A 210 14.10 -3.60 -6.29
C LEU A 210 12.66 -3.42 -5.82
N LEU A 211 12.33 -3.84 -4.59
CA LEU A 211 11.00 -3.64 -4.02
C LEU A 211 10.71 -2.14 -3.78
N TYR A 212 11.72 -1.36 -3.35
CA TYR A 212 11.59 0.09 -3.27
C TYR A 212 11.35 0.71 -4.64
N ALA A 213 12.16 0.37 -5.66
CA ALA A 213 11.97 0.85 -7.04
C ALA A 213 10.57 0.53 -7.59
N ALA A 214 10.07 -0.68 -7.31
CA ALA A 214 8.74 -1.10 -7.72
C ALA A 214 7.62 -0.32 -7.01
N ARG A 215 7.80 -0.05 -5.71
CA ARG A 215 6.83 0.73 -4.91
C ARG A 215 6.70 2.17 -5.37
N GLU A 216 7.83 2.79 -5.74
CA GLU A 216 7.89 4.19 -6.14
C GLU A 216 7.73 4.41 -7.65
N GLY A 217 7.59 3.34 -8.43
CA GLY A 217 7.37 3.45 -9.88
C GLY A 217 8.62 3.80 -10.70
N CYS A 218 9.83 3.54 -10.17
CA CYS A 218 11.06 3.82 -10.90
C CYS A 218 11.31 2.79 -12.00
N THR A 219 10.65 2.91 -13.16
CA THR A 219 10.78 1.97 -14.28
C THR A 219 12.24 1.82 -14.76
N ALA A 220 12.98 2.93 -14.83
CA ALA A 220 14.40 2.90 -15.22
C ALA A 220 15.29 2.17 -14.19
N CYS A 221 14.93 2.21 -12.89
CA CYS A 221 15.67 1.51 -11.86
C CYS A 221 15.58 -0.01 -12.01
N ILE A 222 14.47 -0.53 -12.57
CA ILE A 222 14.26 -1.98 -12.72
C ILE A 222 15.34 -2.61 -13.59
N SER A 223 15.62 -2.02 -14.76
CA SER A 223 16.67 -2.54 -15.64
C SER A 223 18.07 -2.46 -15.01
N ILE A 224 18.39 -1.32 -14.39
CA ILE A 224 19.68 -1.10 -13.71
C ILE A 224 19.91 -2.15 -12.61
N LEU A 225 18.91 -2.37 -11.75
CA LEU A 225 18.99 -3.32 -10.65
C LEU A 225 19.04 -4.77 -11.16
N LYS A 226 18.25 -5.10 -12.22
CA LYS A 226 18.27 -6.43 -12.84
C LYS A 226 19.62 -6.75 -13.45
N GLU A 227 20.24 -5.81 -14.19
CA GLU A 227 21.58 -5.96 -14.76
C GLU A 227 22.65 -6.13 -13.66
N ALA A 228 22.44 -5.56 -12.49
CA ALA A 228 23.29 -5.74 -11.32
C ALA A 228 23.02 -7.05 -10.54
N GLY A 229 22.12 -7.90 -11.00
CA GLY A 229 21.84 -9.21 -10.38
C GLY A 229 20.79 -9.16 -9.27
N ALA A 230 19.89 -8.16 -9.28
CA ALA A 230 18.78 -8.14 -8.34
C ALA A 230 17.85 -9.35 -8.55
N ASP A 231 17.48 -9.98 -7.44
CA ASP A 231 16.50 -11.06 -7.43
C ASP A 231 15.09 -10.49 -7.64
N VAL A 232 14.55 -10.74 -8.84
CA VAL A 232 13.20 -10.26 -9.23
C VAL A 232 12.10 -10.97 -8.42
N GLY A 233 12.38 -12.18 -7.93
CA GLY A 233 11.47 -12.99 -7.12
C GLY A 233 11.50 -12.65 -5.62
N ALA A 234 12.42 -11.78 -5.17
CA ALA A 234 12.50 -11.38 -3.77
C ALA A 234 11.18 -10.75 -3.29
N THR A 235 10.80 -11.06 -2.05
CA THR A 235 9.53 -10.61 -1.45
C THR A 235 9.76 -9.87 -0.13
N ASP A 236 8.78 -9.07 0.24
CA ASP A 236 8.62 -8.61 1.60
C ASP A 236 8.13 -9.72 2.55
N PRO A 237 7.99 -9.49 3.87
CA PRO A 237 7.49 -10.49 4.81
C PRO A 237 6.04 -10.96 4.56
N ASP A 238 5.24 -10.20 3.81
CA ASP A 238 3.90 -10.61 3.38
C ASP A 238 3.93 -11.34 2.02
N ARG A 239 5.12 -11.77 1.58
CA ARG A 239 5.36 -12.44 0.30
C ARG A 239 4.98 -11.59 -0.92
N THR A 240 4.96 -10.27 -0.77
CA THR A 240 4.69 -9.34 -1.86
C THR A 240 5.94 -9.19 -2.70
N ALA A 241 5.94 -9.73 -3.91
CA ALA A 241 7.02 -9.57 -4.89
C ALA A 241 6.97 -8.19 -5.56
N SER A 242 8.08 -7.83 -6.22
CA SER A 242 8.22 -6.54 -6.90
C SER A 242 7.10 -6.25 -7.92
N LEU A 243 6.66 -7.26 -8.69
CA LEU A 243 5.56 -7.10 -9.65
C LEU A 243 4.23 -6.75 -8.95
N ASN A 244 3.90 -7.46 -7.86
CA ASN A 244 2.72 -7.13 -7.07
C ASN A 244 2.83 -5.78 -6.38
N MET A 245 4.05 -5.41 -5.92
CA MET A 245 4.30 -4.10 -5.31
C MET A 245 4.05 -2.96 -6.30
N ALA A 246 4.56 -3.06 -7.53
CA ALA A 246 4.31 -2.07 -8.59
C ALA A 246 2.82 -1.95 -8.91
N LEU A 247 2.14 -3.08 -9.12
CA LEU A 247 0.71 -3.11 -9.41
C LEU A 247 -0.13 -2.49 -8.29
N MET A 248 0.14 -2.84 -7.02
CA MET A 248 -0.60 -2.31 -5.87
C MET A 248 -0.47 -0.80 -5.70
N ASN A 249 0.59 -0.20 -6.24
CA ASN A 249 0.82 1.23 -6.26
C ASN A 249 0.48 1.90 -7.61
N GLN A 250 -0.18 1.17 -8.52
CA GLN A 250 -0.65 1.65 -9.83
C GLN A 250 0.49 2.07 -10.79
N HIS A 251 1.68 1.49 -10.62
CA HIS A 251 2.83 1.70 -11.50
C HIS A 251 2.85 0.64 -12.60
N PHE A 252 1.97 0.80 -13.58
CA PHE A 252 1.75 -0.19 -14.64
C PHE A 252 2.93 -0.28 -15.62
N GLU A 253 3.59 0.83 -15.95
CA GLU A 253 4.81 0.82 -16.77
C GLU A 253 5.96 0.09 -16.07
N THR A 254 6.09 0.28 -14.76
CA THR A 254 7.05 -0.47 -13.94
C THR A 254 6.71 -1.95 -13.85
N ALA A 255 5.43 -2.30 -13.75
CA ALA A 255 4.97 -3.69 -13.80
C ALA A 255 5.34 -4.35 -15.15
N MET A 256 5.15 -3.65 -16.27
CA MET A 256 5.59 -4.13 -17.59
C MET A 256 7.09 -4.35 -17.67
N ALA A 257 7.89 -3.45 -17.09
CA ALA A 257 9.34 -3.61 -17.01
C ALA A 257 9.74 -4.83 -16.17
N LEU A 258 9.05 -5.09 -15.06
CA LEU A 258 9.28 -6.26 -14.20
C LEU A 258 8.90 -7.57 -14.91
N ILE A 259 7.79 -7.61 -15.64
CA ILE A 259 7.42 -8.78 -16.47
C ILE A 259 8.51 -9.03 -17.52
N LYS A 260 9.01 -8.00 -18.18
CA LYS A 260 10.14 -8.10 -19.13
C LYS A 260 11.43 -8.58 -18.45
N ALA A 261 11.66 -8.18 -17.19
CA ALA A 261 12.80 -8.60 -16.39
C ALA A 261 12.70 -10.07 -15.90
N GLY A 262 11.58 -10.75 -16.15
CA GLY A 262 11.35 -12.16 -15.82
C GLY A 262 10.68 -12.38 -14.46
N ALA A 263 9.90 -11.41 -13.97
CA ALA A 263 9.07 -11.62 -12.79
C ALA A 263 8.08 -12.77 -13.01
N ASP A 264 7.88 -13.59 -11.96
CA ASP A 264 6.89 -14.67 -12.01
C ASP A 264 5.48 -14.06 -12.00
N VAL A 265 4.76 -14.28 -13.11
CA VAL A 265 3.40 -13.77 -13.33
C VAL A 265 2.35 -14.45 -12.45
N ASN A 266 2.71 -15.53 -11.76
CA ASN A 266 1.84 -16.30 -10.86
C ASN A 266 2.23 -16.18 -9.38
N GLN A 267 3.29 -15.46 -9.05
CA GLN A 267 3.73 -15.28 -7.67
C GLN A 267 2.70 -14.46 -6.90
N PHE A 268 2.00 -15.08 -5.97
CA PHE A 268 0.99 -14.42 -5.14
C PHE A 268 1.52 -14.12 -3.73
N ASP A 269 0.97 -13.09 -3.13
CA ASP A 269 1.27 -12.68 -1.77
C ASP A 269 0.57 -13.57 -0.71
N LEU A 270 0.78 -13.26 0.55
CA LEU A 270 0.18 -13.98 1.68
C LEU A 270 -1.36 -14.01 1.63
N PHE A 271 -1.99 -13.01 0.99
CA PHE A 271 -3.44 -12.91 0.83
C PHE A 271 -3.96 -13.67 -0.39
N GLY A 272 -3.08 -14.24 -1.22
CA GLY A 272 -3.43 -14.89 -2.47
C GLY A 272 -3.59 -13.93 -3.65
N ARG A 273 -3.18 -12.67 -3.51
CA ARG A 273 -3.24 -11.70 -4.61
C ARG A 273 -2.13 -12.00 -5.61
N ALA A 274 -2.49 -12.54 -6.75
CA ALA A 274 -1.59 -12.69 -7.90
C ALA A 274 -1.53 -11.38 -8.71
N PRO A 275 -0.48 -11.19 -9.55
CA PRO A 275 -0.37 -10.01 -10.41
C PRO A 275 -1.60 -9.73 -11.25
N LEU A 276 -2.21 -10.77 -11.85
CA LEU A 276 -3.42 -10.64 -12.67
C LEU A 276 -4.61 -10.07 -11.87
N PHE A 277 -4.80 -10.53 -10.61
CA PHE A 277 -5.84 -9.99 -9.75
C PHE A 277 -5.60 -8.52 -9.44
N ASN A 278 -4.37 -8.15 -9.09
CA ASN A 278 -4.02 -6.77 -8.77
C ASN A 278 -4.16 -5.83 -9.98
N ALA A 279 -3.74 -6.25 -11.17
CA ALA A 279 -3.89 -5.46 -12.39
C ALA A 279 -5.36 -5.12 -12.66
N LEU A 280 -6.25 -6.10 -12.57
CA LEU A 280 -7.69 -5.91 -12.79
C LEU A 280 -8.39 -5.19 -11.64
N ASP A 281 -7.94 -5.41 -10.40
CA ASP A 281 -8.49 -4.72 -9.23
C ASP A 281 -8.26 -3.21 -9.33
N LEU A 282 -7.10 -2.80 -9.82
CA LEU A 282 -6.71 -1.41 -9.92
C LEU A 282 -7.12 -0.74 -11.23
N ASN A 283 -7.41 -1.52 -12.28
CA ASN A 283 -7.90 -1.01 -13.56
C ASN A 283 -9.22 -0.24 -13.42
N THR A 284 -10.07 -0.64 -12.48
CA THR A 284 -11.40 -0.06 -12.26
C THR A 284 -11.56 0.56 -10.87
N LEU A 285 -10.47 1.03 -10.27
CA LEU A 285 -10.55 1.79 -9.02
C LEU A 285 -11.32 3.09 -9.25
N PRO A 286 -12.28 3.42 -8.37
CA PRO A 286 -12.95 4.71 -8.45
C PRO A 286 -11.96 5.83 -8.10
N THR A 287 -11.90 6.85 -8.94
CA THR A 287 -11.26 8.12 -8.62
C THR A 287 -12.18 8.93 -7.70
N GLY A 288 -11.72 9.26 -6.50
CA GLY A 288 -12.41 10.20 -5.60
C GLY A 288 -13.12 9.57 -4.39
N GLY A 289 -12.72 10.07 -3.26
CA GLY A 289 -13.16 9.72 -1.91
C GLY A 289 -12.00 9.63 -0.93
N ARG A 290 -10.86 9.23 -1.39
CA ARG A 290 -9.49 9.65 -1.04
C ARG A 290 -8.85 10.13 -2.33
N PRO A 291 -7.82 10.97 -2.28
CA PRO A 291 -7.01 11.26 -3.44
C PRO A 291 -6.19 10.01 -3.79
N ASP A 292 -6.86 8.98 -4.33
CA ASP A 292 -6.15 8.00 -5.12
C ASP A 292 -5.69 8.79 -6.33
N ILE A 293 -4.42 9.16 -6.31
CA ILE A 293 -3.78 9.82 -7.44
C ILE A 293 -3.92 8.85 -8.60
N PRO A 294 -4.61 9.24 -9.68
CA PRO A 294 -4.70 8.36 -10.85
C PRO A 294 -3.28 8.08 -11.34
N SER A 295 -3.04 6.87 -11.82
CA SER A 295 -1.77 6.56 -12.46
C SER A 295 -1.51 7.54 -13.59
N GLU A 296 -0.29 8.08 -13.65
CA GLU A 296 0.18 8.91 -14.75
C GLU A 296 0.69 8.07 -15.93
N ASP A 297 0.77 6.75 -15.75
CA ASP A 297 1.24 5.80 -16.75
C ASP A 297 0.31 5.79 -17.98
N LYS A 298 0.89 5.63 -19.16
CA LYS A 298 0.15 5.47 -20.42
C LYS A 298 -0.42 4.05 -20.56
N VAL A 299 0.15 3.10 -19.82
CA VAL A 299 -0.27 1.71 -19.74
C VAL A 299 -1.36 1.58 -18.68
N THR A 300 -2.40 0.82 -19.00
CA THR A 300 -3.52 0.55 -18.08
C THR A 300 -3.36 -0.81 -17.36
N GLY A 301 -4.13 -1.02 -16.29
CA GLY A 301 -4.21 -2.34 -15.65
C GLY A 301 -4.71 -3.42 -16.61
N TYR A 302 -5.57 -3.07 -17.57
CA TYR A 302 -6.02 -3.97 -18.64
C TYR A 302 -4.88 -4.39 -19.56
N ASP A 303 -4.02 -3.46 -19.99
CA ASP A 303 -2.86 -3.77 -20.85
C ASP A 303 -1.89 -4.71 -20.14
N VAL A 304 -1.65 -4.48 -18.84
CA VAL A 304 -0.83 -5.39 -18.03
C VAL A 304 -1.49 -6.76 -17.90
N ALA A 305 -2.81 -6.82 -17.64
CA ALA A 305 -3.54 -8.08 -17.53
C ALA A 305 -3.45 -8.92 -18.82
N LYS A 306 -3.54 -8.28 -19.98
CA LYS A 306 -3.36 -8.92 -21.29
C LYS A 306 -1.97 -9.57 -21.39
N VAL A 307 -0.90 -8.84 -21.11
CA VAL A 307 0.47 -9.36 -21.15
C VAL A 307 0.68 -10.48 -20.12
N LEU A 308 0.11 -10.34 -18.92
CA LEU A 308 0.18 -11.39 -17.90
C LEU A 308 -0.44 -12.69 -18.39
N LEU A 309 -1.62 -12.65 -19.01
CA LEU A 309 -2.31 -13.82 -19.55
C LEU A 309 -1.53 -14.44 -20.73
N GLU A 310 -1.00 -13.63 -21.63
CA GLU A 310 -0.11 -14.08 -22.72
C GLU A 310 1.16 -14.77 -22.19
N LYS A 311 1.61 -14.41 -20.99
CA LYS A 311 2.74 -15.04 -20.28
C LYS A 311 2.35 -16.22 -19.39
N GLY A 312 1.11 -16.66 -19.42
CA GLY A 312 0.62 -17.82 -18.68
C GLY A 312 0.19 -17.53 -17.23
N ALA A 313 -0.25 -16.32 -16.95
CA ALA A 313 -0.89 -16.03 -15.66
C ALA A 313 -2.17 -16.87 -15.51
N ASN A 314 -2.36 -17.45 -14.32
CA ASN A 314 -3.53 -18.26 -14.01
C ASN A 314 -4.78 -17.40 -13.82
N PRO A 315 -5.78 -17.45 -14.73
CA PRO A 315 -6.99 -16.64 -14.63
C PRO A 315 -7.92 -17.09 -13.48
N ASN A 316 -7.66 -18.25 -12.91
CA ASN A 316 -8.47 -18.88 -11.86
C ASN A 316 -7.83 -18.80 -10.46
N GLN A 317 -6.73 -18.03 -10.31
CA GLN A 317 -6.11 -17.86 -8.99
C GLN A 317 -7.08 -17.18 -8.03
N GLN A 318 -7.35 -17.83 -6.90
CA GLN A 318 -8.27 -17.34 -5.88
C GLN A 318 -7.53 -16.62 -4.74
N LEU A 319 -8.15 -15.57 -4.19
CA LEU A 319 -7.72 -14.99 -2.93
C LEU A 319 -7.80 -16.04 -1.80
N LYS A 320 -6.76 -16.11 -0.96
CA LYS A 320 -6.69 -17.05 0.17
C LYS A 320 -7.39 -16.52 1.40
N VAL A 321 -7.20 -15.23 1.67
CA VAL A 321 -7.81 -14.51 2.79
C VAL A 321 -8.17 -13.10 2.33
N ARG A 322 -9.05 -12.46 3.07
CA ARG A 322 -9.43 -11.06 2.78
C ARG A 322 -8.21 -10.16 2.96
N PRO A 323 -7.84 -9.37 1.96
CA PRO A 323 -6.76 -8.39 2.09
C PRO A 323 -7.03 -7.34 3.18
N PRO A 324 -5.98 -6.83 3.88
CA PRO A 324 -6.15 -5.96 5.06
C PRO A 324 -6.92 -4.67 4.79
N TYR A 325 -6.72 -4.05 3.65
CA TYR A 325 -7.38 -2.80 3.27
C TYR A 325 -8.89 -2.95 3.00
N ARG A 326 -9.40 -4.20 3.01
CA ARG A 326 -10.82 -4.52 2.83
C ARG A 326 -11.49 -5.02 4.11
N ASN A 327 -10.77 -5.01 5.23
CA ASN A 327 -11.24 -5.58 6.49
C ASN A 327 -12.07 -4.63 7.36
N ALA A 328 -12.10 -3.34 7.03
CA ALA A 328 -12.81 -2.37 7.85
C ALA A 328 -14.28 -2.23 7.41
N ILE A 329 -15.23 -2.36 8.34
CA ILE A 329 -16.68 -2.16 8.07
C ILE A 329 -16.96 -0.73 7.56
N PHE A 330 -16.11 0.23 7.94
CA PHE A 330 -16.18 1.63 7.50
C PHE A 330 -15.07 1.98 6.51
N ASP A 331 -14.24 1.00 6.12
CA ASP A 331 -13.34 1.19 5.00
C ASP A 331 -14.19 1.19 3.73
N ARG A 332 -14.15 2.29 2.99
CA ARG A 332 -14.84 2.46 1.71
C ARG A 332 -14.48 1.41 0.66
N GLY A 333 -13.56 0.50 0.99
CA GLY A 333 -13.13 -0.65 0.20
C GLY A 333 -13.69 -2.00 0.62
N ALA A 334 -14.51 -2.09 1.67
CA ALA A 334 -15.05 -3.36 2.14
C ALA A 334 -16.12 -3.90 1.16
N ASP A 335 -15.71 -4.82 0.31
CA ASP A 335 -16.60 -5.56 -0.59
C ASP A 335 -16.56 -7.05 -0.24
N ASN A 336 -17.67 -7.57 0.27
CA ASN A 336 -17.80 -8.97 0.67
C ASN A 336 -17.65 -9.95 -0.49
N SER A 337 -17.98 -9.53 -1.71
CA SER A 337 -17.82 -10.36 -2.91
C SER A 337 -16.36 -10.55 -3.30
N LEU A 338 -15.49 -9.63 -2.89
CA LEU A 338 -14.04 -9.64 -3.16
C LEU A 338 -13.23 -10.16 -1.96
N ALA A 339 -13.82 -11.05 -1.19
CA ALA A 339 -13.21 -11.71 -0.06
C ALA A 339 -12.51 -13.02 -0.50
N GLU A 340 -12.31 -13.90 0.46
CA GLU A 340 -11.76 -15.23 0.31
C GLU A 340 -12.39 -16.01 -0.85
N GLY A 341 -11.56 -16.62 -1.69
CA GLY A 341 -11.98 -17.34 -2.89
C GLY A 341 -12.31 -16.45 -4.10
N ALA A 342 -12.25 -15.12 -3.99
CA ALA A 342 -12.52 -14.26 -5.13
C ALA A 342 -11.47 -14.47 -6.24
N THR A 343 -11.96 -14.57 -7.50
CA THR A 343 -11.15 -14.72 -8.71
C THR A 343 -10.99 -13.40 -9.45
N PRO A 344 -10.04 -13.27 -10.37
CA PRO A 344 -9.98 -12.15 -11.31
C PRO A 344 -11.30 -11.91 -12.06
N LEU A 345 -12.00 -12.99 -12.46
CA LEU A 345 -13.29 -12.89 -13.15
C LEU A 345 -14.40 -12.34 -12.25
N ILE A 346 -14.48 -12.76 -10.98
CA ILE A 346 -15.40 -12.17 -10.00
C ILE A 346 -15.11 -10.67 -9.84
N ARG A 347 -13.83 -10.29 -9.80
CA ARG A 347 -13.44 -8.88 -9.66
C ARG A 347 -13.84 -8.04 -10.87
N ALA A 348 -13.58 -8.53 -12.08
CA ALA A 348 -13.97 -7.85 -13.32
C ALA A 348 -15.50 -7.74 -13.47
N ALA A 349 -16.23 -8.84 -13.21
CA ALA A 349 -17.70 -8.86 -13.24
C ALA A 349 -18.30 -7.90 -12.19
N ARG A 350 -17.71 -7.82 -11.00
CA ARG A 350 -18.15 -6.88 -9.93
C ARG A 350 -18.13 -5.43 -10.39
N ALA A 351 -17.18 -5.08 -11.23
CA ALA A 351 -17.04 -3.74 -11.81
C ALA A 351 -17.85 -3.53 -13.11
N ALA A 352 -18.42 -4.58 -13.69
CA ALA A 352 -18.94 -4.60 -15.05
C ALA A 352 -17.88 -4.17 -16.09
N ASP A 353 -16.63 -4.60 -15.87
CA ASP A 353 -15.51 -4.40 -16.79
C ASP A 353 -15.58 -5.45 -17.91
N ASN A 354 -16.41 -5.16 -18.93
CA ASN A 354 -16.71 -6.08 -20.00
C ASN A 354 -15.48 -6.49 -20.83
N ALA A 355 -14.52 -5.58 -20.98
CA ALA A 355 -13.28 -5.87 -21.68
C ALA A 355 -12.44 -6.92 -20.93
N SER A 356 -12.27 -6.72 -19.64
CA SER A 356 -11.53 -7.67 -18.79
C SER A 356 -12.26 -9.01 -18.62
N VAL A 357 -13.61 -8.99 -18.57
CA VAL A 357 -14.42 -10.23 -18.51
C VAL A 357 -14.19 -11.07 -19.75
N LYS A 358 -14.28 -10.48 -20.95
CA LYS A 358 -14.02 -11.18 -22.22
C LYS A 358 -12.60 -11.74 -22.26
N LEU A 359 -11.62 -10.89 -21.97
CA LEU A 359 -10.19 -11.28 -21.96
C LEU A 359 -9.93 -12.49 -21.05
N LEU A 360 -10.50 -12.51 -19.84
CA LEU A 360 -10.34 -13.61 -18.90
C LEU A 360 -10.98 -14.91 -19.40
N LEU A 361 -12.20 -14.83 -19.95
CA LEU A 361 -12.92 -16.01 -20.48
C LEU A 361 -12.20 -16.60 -21.71
N GLU A 362 -11.68 -15.75 -22.60
CA GLU A 362 -10.85 -16.16 -23.75
C GLU A 362 -9.57 -16.89 -23.32
N HIS A 363 -9.05 -16.61 -22.11
CA HIS A 363 -7.86 -17.26 -21.56
C HIS A 363 -8.18 -18.37 -20.52
N GLY A 364 -9.41 -18.89 -20.52
CA GLY A 364 -9.77 -20.06 -19.73
C GLY A 364 -10.18 -19.79 -18.29
N ALA A 365 -10.68 -18.58 -18.00
CA ALA A 365 -11.34 -18.34 -16.72
C ALA A 365 -12.60 -19.21 -16.59
N LEU A 366 -12.75 -19.89 -15.45
CA LEU A 366 -13.92 -20.70 -15.15
C LEU A 366 -15.11 -19.80 -14.81
N VAL A 367 -16.10 -19.78 -15.69
CA VAL A 367 -17.22 -18.84 -15.66
C VAL A 367 -18.05 -18.90 -14.38
N ASP A 368 -18.17 -20.06 -13.74
CA ASP A 368 -18.94 -20.29 -12.52
C ASP A 368 -18.07 -20.61 -11.28
N LEU A 369 -16.75 -20.37 -11.32
CA LEU A 369 -15.91 -20.58 -10.15
C LEU A 369 -16.30 -19.62 -9.02
N PRO A 370 -16.88 -20.12 -7.90
CA PRO A 370 -17.40 -19.27 -6.85
C PRO A 370 -16.30 -18.85 -5.87
N ASN A 371 -16.55 -17.75 -5.15
CA ASN A 371 -15.78 -17.44 -3.95
C ASN A 371 -16.22 -18.32 -2.75
N ALA A 372 -15.60 -18.12 -1.57
CA ALA A 372 -15.91 -18.88 -0.37
C ALA A 372 -17.36 -18.74 0.13
N ARG A 373 -18.10 -17.74 -0.34
CA ARG A 373 -19.54 -17.55 -0.04
C ARG A 373 -20.46 -18.17 -1.08
N GLY A 374 -19.91 -18.87 -2.07
CA GLY A 374 -20.67 -19.42 -3.18
C GLY A 374 -21.07 -18.38 -4.23
N HIS A 375 -20.49 -17.17 -4.20
CA HIS A 375 -20.83 -16.14 -5.17
C HIS A 375 -20.07 -16.38 -6.48
N THR A 376 -20.79 -16.64 -7.56
CA THR A 376 -20.27 -16.71 -8.93
C THR A 376 -20.15 -15.30 -9.52
N PRO A 377 -19.39 -15.12 -10.63
CA PRO A 377 -19.33 -13.84 -11.34
C PRO A 377 -20.71 -13.29 -11.71
N LEU A 378 -21.65 -14.15 -12.15
CA LEU A 378 -23.01 -13.75 -12.50
C LEU A 378 -23.80 -13.25 -11.27
N LEU A 379 -23.71 -13.91 -10.13
CA LEU A 379 -24.36 -13.47 -8.90
C LEU A 379 -23.86 -12.10 -8.45
N VAL A 380 -22.54 -11.89 -8.55
CA VAL A 380 -21.92 -10.64 -8.12
C VAL A 380 -22.27 -9.46 -9.04
N VAL A 381 -22.29 -9.67 -10.36
CA VAL A 381 -22.68 -8.60 -11.29
C VAL A 381 -24.14 -8.24 -11.16
N ALA A 382 -24.99 -9.19 -10.79
CA ALA A 382 -26.43 -8.98 -10.57
C ALA A 382 -26.78 -8.34 -9.22
N GLY A 383 -25.79 -8.05 -8.37
CA GLY A 383 -26.01 -7.28 -7.14
C GLY A 383 -26.03 -8.06 -5.84
N ILE A 384 -25.68 -9.34 -5.85
CA ILE A 384 -25.45 -10.07 -4.59
C ILE A 384 -24.33 -9.38 -3.80
N ASP A 385 -24.58 -9.15 -2.51
CA ASP A 385 -23.70 -8.41 -1.59
C ASP A 385 -23.29 -7.01 -2.09
N TRP A 386 -24.13 -6.38 -2.91
CA TRP A 386 -23.92 -5.01 -3.29
C TRP A 386 -24.03 -4.10 -2.06
N ALA A 387 -22.93 -3.45 -1.71
CA ALA A 387 -22.93 -2.36 -0.74
C ALA A 387 -23.24 -1.05 -1.47
N ALA A 388 -24.04 -0.18 -0.83
CA ALA A 388 -24.39 1.13 -1.39
C ALA A 388 -23.18 2.06 -1.60
N GLU A 389 -22.05 1.75 -0.96
CA GLU A 389 -20.80 2.49 -1.11
C GLU A 389 -19.92 1.83 -2.18
N PRO A 390 -19.83 2.43 -3.36
CA PRO A 390 -19.14 1.83 -4.50
C PRO A 390 -17.64 2.10 -4.41
N THR A 391 -16.90 1.14 -3.97
CA THR A 391 -15.44 1.27 -3.96
C THR A 391 -14.81 0.85 -5.25
N ARG A 392 -15.47 -0.08 -5.97
CA ARG A 392 -14.97 -0.54 -7.26
C ARG A 392 -16.12 -0.72 -8.21
N GLY A 393 -16.03 -0.09 -9.37
CA GLY A 393 -17.11 -0.07 -10.35
C GLY A 393 -18.26 0.88 -9.99
N ARG A 394 -17.96 2.01 -9.34
CA ARG A 394 -18.98 2.99 -8.93
C ARG A 394 -19.77 3.60 -10.06
N PHE A 395 -19.23 3.58 -11.26
CA PHE A 395 -19.94 4.03 -12.47
C PHE A 395 -20.59 2.88 -13.23
N LYS A 396 -20.67 1.71 -12.62
CA LYS A 396 -21.36 0.56 -13.16
C LYS A 396 -22.83 0.92 -13.39
N THR A 397 -23.25 0.89 -14.64
CA THR A 397 -24.64 1.05 -15.02
C THR A 397 -25.35 -0.29 -15.08
N GLN A 398 -26.69 -0.28 -15.06
CA GLN A 398 -27.46 -1.51 -15.29
C GLN A 398 -27.20 -2.06 -16.69
N GLU A 399 -27.02 -1.20 -17.68
CA GLU A 399 -26.72 -1.57 -19.06
C GLU A 399 -25.37 -2.31 -19.16
N ALA A 400 -24.30 -1.73 -18.60
CA ALA A 400 -22.99 -2.39 -18.58
C ALA A 400 -23.03 -3.73 -17.83
N SER A 401 -23.82 -3.82 -16.76
CA SER A 401 -24.02 -5.07 -16.02
C SER A 401 -24.80 -6.11 -16.82
N ILE A 402 -25.82 -5.70 -17.58
CA ILE A 402 -26.56 -6.57 -18.49
C ILE A 402 -25.62 -7.12 -19.58
N ASP A 403 -24.75 -6.29 -20.12
CA ASP A 403 -23.78 -6.75 -21.11
C ASP A 403 -22.77 -7.74 -20.50
N THR A 404 -22.33 -7.51 -19.24
CA THR A 404 -21.53 -8.51 -18.52
C THR A 404 -22.30 -9.83 -18.35
N ILE A 405 -23.58 -9.78 -17.96
CA ILE A 405 -24.40 -10.98 -17.79
C ILE A 405 -24.56 -11.73 -19.12
N LYS A 406 -24.77 -11.02 -20.24
CA LYS A 406 -24.84 -11.64 -21.58
C LYS A 406 -23.55 -12.38 -21.90
N ILE A 407 -22.39 -11.73 -21.72
CA ILE A 407 -21.07 -12.34 -21.96
C ILE A 407 -20.90 -13.61 -21.11
N LEU A 408 -21.25 -13.56 -19.83
CA LEU A 408 -21.17 -14.72 -18.94
C LEU A 408 -22.10 -15.86 -19.39
N LEU A 409 -23.33 -15.56 -19.78
CA LEU A 409 -24.32 -16.55 -20.28
C LEU A 409 -23.86 -17.19 -21.60
N GLU A 410 -23.30 -16.41 -22.53
CA GLU A 410 -22.71 -16.90 -23.79
C GLU A 410 -21.57 -17.89 -23.55
N HIS A 411 -20.85 -17.77 -22.41
CA HIS A 411 -19.81 -18.70 -21.99
C HIS A 411 -20.30 -19.79 -21.01
N GLY A 412 -21.61 -19.98 -20.91
CA GLY A 412 -22.22 -21.09 -20.18
C GLY A 412 -22.41 -20.85 -18.68
N ALA A 413 -22.46 -19.60 -18.21
CA ALA A 413 -22.76 -19.31 -16.81
C ALA A 413 -24.14 -19.85 -16.41
N ASN A 414 -24.23 -20.45 -15.21
CA ASN A 414 -25.49 -20.94 -14.67
C ASN A 414 -26.34 -19.76 -14.13
N ILE A 415 -27.33 -19.34 -14.89
CA ILE A 415 -28.27 -18.26 -14.49
C ILE A 415 -29.00 -18.57 -13.17
N ASN A 416 -29.18 -19.85 -12.84
CA ASN A 416 -29.86 -20.34 -11.65
C ASN A 416 -28.89 -20.72 -10.51
N ALA A 417 -27.63 -20.29 -10.56
CA ALA A 417 -26.68 -20.47 -9.48
C ALA A 417 -27.22 -19.85 -8.17
N LEU A 418 -26.93 -20.49 -7.05
CA LEU A 418 -27.33 -20.06 -5.71
C LEU A 418 -26.12 -19.71 -4.86
N THR A 419 -26.26 -18.69 -4.01
CA THR A 419 -25.30 -18.38 -2.97
C THR A 419 -25.25 -19.51 -1.93
N GLY A 420 -24.09 -19.71 -1.33
CA GLY A 420 -23.93 -20.68 -0.24
C GLY A 420 -24.12 -22.14 -0.64
N ASP A 421 -24.17 -22.49 -1.96
CA ASP A 421 -24.32 -23.87 -2.42
C ASP A 421 -23.21 -24.76 -1.84
N PRO A 422 -23.56 -25.73 -0.94
CA PRO A 422 -22.57 -26.58 -0.30
C PRO A 422 -21.72 -27.42 -1.28
N ALA A 423 -22.29 -27.76 -2.45
CA ALA A 423 -21.61 -28.54 -3.48
C ALA A 423 -20.47 -27.76 -4.17
N ARG A 424 -20.52 -26.43 -4.09
CA ARG A 424 -19.57 -25.51 -4.73
C ARG A 424 -18.61 -24.83 -3.75
N ARG A 425 -18.78 -25.05 -2.44
CA ARG A 425 -17.85 -24.48 -1.44
C ARG A 425 -16.46 -25.10 -1.59
N PRO A 426 -15.39 -24.29 -1.53
CA PRO A 426 -14.03 -24.82 -1.45
C PRO A 426 -13.92 -25.78 -0.25
N LYS A 427 -13.44 -26.98 -0.46
CA LYS A 427 -13.32 -28.02 0.58
C LYS A 427 -12.25 -27.71 1.62
N THR A 428 -11.41 -26.71 1.41
CA THR A 428 -10.32 -26.35 2.32
C THR A 428 -10.32 -24.86 2.59
N VAL A 429 -10.69 -24.50 3.82
CA VAL A 429 -10.28 -23.22 4.39
C VAL A 429 -8.81 -23.36 4.74
N VAL A 430 -7.93 -22.72 4.02
CA VAL A 430 -6.50 -22.68 4.38
C VAL A 430 -6.40 -21.78 5.61
N THR A 431 -6.32 -22.39 6.78
CA THR A 431 -5.88 -21.70 7.98
C THR A 431 -4.38 -21.45 7.83
N ASP A 432 -3.95 -20.21 7.79
CA ASP A 432 -2.55 -19.84 7.83
C ASP A 432 -2.03 -20.09 9.28
N PRO A 433 -1.16 -21.10 9.49
CA PRO A 433 -0.64 -21.40 10.83
C PRO A 433 0.20 -20.26 11.42
N ASP A 434 0.76 -19.38 10.56
CA ASP A 434 1.62 -18.27 10.99
C ASP A 434 0.84 -17.02 11.44
N ARG A 435 -0.47 -16.99 11.22
CA ARG A 435 -1.32 -15.83 11.57
C ARG A 435 -2.01 -15.89 12.92
N GLY A 436 -1.78 -16.93 13.70
CA GLY A 436 -2.41 -17.09 15.03
C GLY A 436 -3.95 -17.21 15.00
N ALA A 437 -4.57 -17.57 16.10
CA ALA A 437 -6.00 -17.89 16.26
C ALA A 437 -7.00 -16.72 15.99
N GLY A 438 -6.57 -15.63 15.38
CA GLY A 438 -7.39 -14.41 15.17
C GLY A 438 -8.07 -14.30 13.82
N LEU A 439 -7.71 -15.12 12.82
CA LEU A 439 -8.44 -15.20 11.55
C LEU A 439 -9.54 -16.27 11.72
N GLN A 440 -10.68 -15.85 12.23
CA GLN A 440 -11.86 -16.71 12.19
C GLN A 440 -12.26 -16.90 10.73
N PRO A 441 -12.57 -18.14 10.29
CA PRO A 441 -13.19 -18.34 8.99
C PRO A 441 -14.43 -17.45 8.94
N ALA A 442 -14.52 -16.64 7.88
CA ALA A 442 -15.60 -15.66 7.70
C ALA A 442 -17.01 -16.32 7.60
N ILE A 443 -17.07 -17.64 7.66
CA ILE A 443 -18.30 -18.41 7.46
C ILE A 443 -18.54 -19.28 8.68
N ARG A 444 -19.26 -18.74 9.65
CA ARG A 444 -19.89 -19.53 10.71
C ARG A 444 -21.35 -19.81 10.31
N GLY A 445 -21.67 -21.07 10.01
CA GLY A 445 -23.04 -21.52 9.76
C GLY A 445 -23.68 -21.04 8.43
N ALA A 446 -24.92 -21.41 8.21
CA ALA A 446 -25.72 -20.88 7.10
C ALA A 446 -25.92 -19.37 7.30
N GLN A 447 -25.52 -18.57 6.30
CA GLN A 447 -25.78 -17.13 6.32
C GLN A 447 -27.24 -16.91 5.95
N LEU A 448 -27.89 -15.89 6.52
CA LEU A 448 -29.26 -15.50 6.16
C LEU A 448 -29.43 -15.13 4.67
N THR A 449 -28.34 -15.05 3.94
CA THR A 449 -28.28 -14.76 2.50
C THR A 449 -27.93 -15.99 1.66
N ASP A 450 -27.80 -17.18 2.25
CA ASP A 450 -27.60 -18.42 1.48
C ASP A 450 -28.87 -18.79 0.71
N GLY A 451 -28.70 -19.45 -0.43
CA GLY A 451 -29.82 -19.85 -1.29
C GLY A 451 -30.38 -18.72 -2.17
N GLN A 452 -29.72 -17.55 -2.24
CA GLN A 452 -30.13 -16.48 -3.14
C GLN A 452 -29.60 -16.70 -4.55
N ASN A 453 -30.45 -16.45 -5.57
CA ASN A 453 -30.04 -16.37 -6.97
C ASN A 453 -29.79 -14.90 -7.40
N ALA A 454 -29.39 -14.70 -8.65
CA ALA A 454 -29.12 -13.38 -9.21
C ALA A 454 -30.30 -12.41 -9.12
N LEU A 455 -31.53 -12.94 -9.20
CA LEU A 455 -32.75 -12.11 -9.11
C LEU A 455 -32.94 -11.53 -7.70
N HIS A 456 -32.55 -12.25 -6.66
CA HIS A 456 -32.54 -11.70 -5.29
C HIS A 456 -31.62 -10.48 -5.16
N GLY A 457 -30.41 -10.55 -5.77
CA GLY A 457 -29.47 -9.44 -5.77
C GLY A 457 -30.03 -8.21 -6.46
N ALA A 458 -30.49 -8.38 -7.70
CA ALA A 458 -31.07 -7.30 -8.50
C ALA A 458 -32.29 -6.68 -7.82
N SER A 459 -33.15 -7.50 -7.20
CA SER A 459 -34.35 -7.07 -6.50
C SER A 459 -34.05 -6.25 -5.24
N LYS A 460 -33.10 -6.70 -4.43
CA LYS A 460 -32.69 -6.02 -3.20
C LYS A 460 -32.05 -4.65 -3.48
N VAL A 461 -31.34 -4.52 -4.59
CA VAL A 461 -30.65 -3.27 -4.98
C VAL A 461 -31.59 -2.32 -5.74
N GLY A 462 -32.69 -2.82 -6.29
CA GLY A 462 -33.61 -2.04 -7.12
C GLY A 462 -33.15 -1.91 -8.58
N TRP A 463 -32.39 -2.89 -9.06
CA TRP A 463 -31.94 -2.91 -10.45
C TRP A 463 -32.99 -3.56 -11.37
N THR A 464 -34.08 -2.81 -11.61
CA THR A 464 -35.28 -3.28 -12.34
C THR A 464 -34.93 -3.79 -13.73
N LYS A 465 -34.06 -3.13 -14.49
CA LYS A 465 -33.67 -3.56 -15.84
C LYS A 465 -32.90 -4.90 -15.80
N ILE A 466 -32.01 -5.08 -14.82
CA ILE A 466 -31.30 -6.36 -14.65
C ILE A 466 -32.27 -7.46 -14.23
N ALA A 467 -33.16 -7.19 -13.28
CA ALA A 467 -34.16 -8.15 -12.84
C ALA A 467 -35.05 -8.61 -14.02
N LYS A 468 -35.53 -7.68 -14.84
CA LYS A 468 -36.32 -7.99 -16.05
C LYS A 468 -35.50 -8.82 -17.04
N PHE A 469 -34.25 -8.43 -17.31
CA PHE A 469 -33.37 -9.16 -18.21
C PHE A 469 -33.15 -10.62 -17.75
N LEU A 470 -32.92 -10.84 -16.45
CA LEU A 470 -32.76 -12.18 -15.89
C LEU A 470 -34.02 -13.03 -16.07
N ILE A 471 -35.22 -12.45 -15.87
CA ILE A 471 -36.49 -13.13 -16.06
C ILE A 471 -36.67 -13.53 -17.53
N ASP A 472 -36.40 -12.63 -18.46
CA ASP A 472 -36.49 -12.88 -19.89
C ASP A 472 -35.51 -13.98 -20.38
N ASN A 473 -34.45 -14.23 -19.61
CA ASN A 473 -33.49 -15.29 -19.88
C ASN A 473 -33.69 -16.55 -19.02
N GLY A 474 -34.85 -16.71 -18.38
CA GLY A 474 -35.29 -17.96 -17.76
C GLY A 474 -34.80 -18.20 -16.33
N ILE A 475 -34.48 -17.14 -15.58
CA ILE A 475 -34.16 -17.31 -14.15
C ILE A 475 -35.39 -17.76 -13.37
N LYS A 476 -35.19 -18.66 -12.40
CA LYS A 476 -36.27 -19.11 -11.49
C LYS A 476 -36.69 -17.96 -10.57
N GLN A 477 -37.96 -17.50 -10.72
CA GLN A 477 -38.47 -16.33 -10.00
C GLN A 477 -38.87 -16.63 -8.54
N GLN A 478 -39.30 -17.88 -8.25
CA GLN A 478 -39.87 -18.25 -6.95
C GLN A 478 -38.91 -18.99 -6.02
N VAL A 479 -37.61 -18.77 -6.22
CA VAL A 479 -36.57 -19.31 -5.31
C VAL A 479 -36.67 -18.62 -3.96
N LYS A 480 -36.62 -19.41 -2.88
CA LYS A 480 -36.57 -18.90 -1.50
C LYS A 480 -35.15 -19.05 -0.94
N ASP A 481 -34.66 -17.98 -0.34
CA ASP A 481 -33.42 -18.03 0.40
C ASP A 481 -33.59 -18.81 1.73
N THR A 482 -32.52 -19.00 2.49
CA THR A 482 -32.55 -19.73 3.77
C THR A 482 -33.45 -19.09 4.83
N ALA A 483 -33.81 -17.83 4.68
CA ALA A 483 -34.80 -17.15 5.53
C ALA A 483 -36.23 -17.24 4.98
N GLY A 484 -36.46 -18.01 3.90
CA GLY A 484 -37.76 -18.20 3.26
C GLY A 484 -38.21 -17.04 2.38
N ARG A 485 -37.35 -16.10 2.04
CA ARG A 485 -37.65 -14.89 1.28
C ARG A 485 -37.46 -15.11 -0.22
N THR A 486 -38.38 -14.61 -1.00
CA THR A 486 -38.32 -14.56 -2.46
C THR A 486 -37.66 -13.24 -2.93
N PRO A 487 -37.25 -13.13 -4.22
CA PRO A 487 -36.82 -11.85 -4.79
C PRO A 487 -37.85 -10.72 -4.59
N PHE A 488 -39.15 -11.02 -4.67
CA PHE A 488 -40.20 -10.06 -4.39
C PHE A 488 -40.19 -9.55 -2.94
N ASP A 489 -39.96 -10.42 -1.95
CA ASP A 489 -39.85 -10.03 -0.55
C ASP A 489 -38.70 -9.09 -0.33
N LEU A 490 -37.57 -9.31 -1.02
CA LEU A 490 -36.41 -8.40 -0.93
C LEU A 490 -36.70 -7.04 -1.58
N ALA A 491 -37.41 -6.99 -2.71
CA ALA A 491 -37.85 -5.74 -3.32
C ALA A 491 -38.84 -4.97 -2.42
N MET A 492 -39.68 -5.69 -1.65
CA MET A 492 -40.58 -5.11 -0.65
C MET A 492 -39.90 -4.70 0.66
N GLY A 493 -38.55 -4.81 0.76
CA GLY A 493 -37.83 -4.45 1.96
C GLY A 493 -38.03 -5.42 3.14
N ARG A 494 -38.57 -6.62 2.91
CA ARG A 494 -38.87 -7.62 3.96
C ARG A 494 -37.62 -8.36 4.42
N TYR A 495 -36.62 -7.61 4.92
CA TYR A 495 -35.38 -8.16 5.50
C TYR A 495 -34.90 -7.29 6.67
N PRO A 496 -34.20 -7.88 7.65
CA PRO A 496 -33.71 -7.11 8.80
C PRO A 496 -32.74 -6.02 8.35
N PRO A 497 -32.85 -4.80 8.93
CA PRO A 497 -31.91 -3.73 8.61
C PRO A 497 -30.49 -4.12 9.01
N ALA A 498 -29.49 -3.60 8.29
CA ALA A 498 -28.12 -3.70 8.72
C ALA A 498 -27.91 -2.88 10.03
N PHE A 499 -26.88 -3.24 10.79
CA PHE A 499 -26.56 -2.56 12.05
C PHE A 499 -26.48 -1.04 11.84
N LEU A 500 -27.22 -0.27 12.62
CA LEU A 500 -27.35 1.20 12.54
C LEU A 500 -28.00 1.74 11.26
N GLN A 501 -28.71 0.91 10.47
CA GLN A 501 -29.49 1.39 9.33
C GLN A 501 -31.00 1.36 9.64
N PRO A 502 -31.78 2.30 9.07
CA PRO A 502 -33.22 2.23 9.19
C PRO A 502 -33.78 0.99 8.47
N PRO A 503 -35.00 0.56 8.79
CA PRO A 503 -35.67 -0.50 8.05
C PRO A 503 -35.67 -0.24 6.55
N ALA A 504 -35.45 -1.28 5.77
CA ALA A 504 -35.46 -1.17 4.32
C ALA A 504 -36.84 -0.70 3.84
N GLN A 505 -36.83 0.21 2.87
CA GLN A 505 -38.06 0.68 2.25
C GLN A 505 -38.36 -0.15 0.99
N PRO A 506 -39.65 -0.34 0.64
CA PRO A 506 -40.02 -0.99 -0.59
C PRO A 506 -39.48 -0.27 -1.85
N ILE A 507 -38.96 -1.05 -2.79
CA ILE A 507 -38.50 -0.57 -4.09
C ILE A 507 -39.65 -0.82 -5.08
N VAL A 508 -40.58 0.12 -5.11
CA VAL A 508 -41.91 -0.01 -5.73
C VAL A 508 -41.85 -0.47 -7.17
N ASP A 509 -41.01 0.14 -8.00
CA ASP A 509 -40.94 -0.19 -9.44
C ASP A 509 -40.45 -1.62 -9.68
N THR A 510 -39.43 -2.05 -8.90
CA THR A 510 -38.94 -3.43 -9.00
C THR A 510 -39.94 -4.43 -8.48
N ALA A 511 -40.59 -4.15 -7.35
CA ALA A 511 -41.60 -5.02 -6.77
C ALA A 511 -42.82 -5.16 -7.70
N ARG A 512 -43.29 -4.06 -8.28
CA ARG A 512 -44.38 -4.05 -9.27
C ARG A 512 -44.04 -4.91 -10.50
N MET A 513 -42.88 -4.69 -11.08
CA MET A 513 -42.40 -5.47 -12.22
C MET A 513 -42.32 -6.97 -11.89
N LEU A 514 -41.77 -7.34 -10.72
CA LEU A 514 -41.71 -8.74 -10.28
C LEU A 514 -43.11 -9.36 -10.10
N GLN A 515 -44.07 -8.62 -9.55
CA GLN A 515 -45.45 -9.07 -9.41
C GLN A 515 -46.11 -9.30 -10.79
N GLU A 516 -45.96 -8.34 -11.69
CA GLU A 516 -46.54 -8.43 -13.06
C GLU A 516 -45.94 -9.61 -13.84
N GLU A 517 -44.63 -9.82 -13.76
CA GLU A 517 -43.95 -10.94 -14.43
C GLU A 517 -44.33 -12.29 -13.80
N CYS A 518 -44.51 -12.36 -12.49
CA CYS A 518 -44.97 -13.56 -11.81
C CYS A 518 -46.37 -13.96 -12.26
N GLN A 519 -47.29 -12.98 -12.34
CA GLN A 519 -48.70 -13.22 -12.75
C GLN A 519 -48.85 -13.73 -14.18
N LYS A 520 -47.84 -13.62 -15.01
CA LYS A 520 -47.81 -14.23 -16.36
C LYS A 520 -47.53 -15.73 -16.32
N THR A 521 -47.19 -16.28 -15.17
CA THR A 521 -46.84 -17.70 -14.99
C THR A 521 -47.94 -18.42 -14.19
N ASP A 522 -48.24 -19.66 -14.55
CA ASP A 522 -49.26 -20.48 -13.88
C ASP A 522 -48.92 -20.83 -12.41
N ASN A 523 -47.66 -20.65 -12.01
CA ASN A 523 -47.14 -21.02 -10.68
C ASN A 523 -46.76 -19.80 -9.82
N CYS A 524 -47.36 -18.63 -10.05
CA CYS A 524 -47.07 -17.44 -9.25
C CYS A 524 -47.50 -17.64 -7.80
N GLN A 525 -46.53 -17.56 -6.88
CA GLN A 525 -46.72 -17.73 -5.43
C GLN A 525 -46.68 -16.42 -4.66
N ILE A 526 -46.89 -15.26 -5.29
CA ILE A 526 -47.04 -14.01 -4.55
C ILE A 526 -48.39 -14.04 -3.83
N PRO A 527 -48.44 -14.13 -2.48
CA PRO A 527 -49.64 -14.57 -1.75
C PRO A 527 -50.81 -13.58 -1.81
N SER A 528 -50.55 -12.31 -2.05
CA SER A 528 -51.58 -11.29 -2.27
C SER A 528 -50.98 -10.22 -3.15
N PRO A 529 -51.56 -9.94 -4.31
CA PRO A 529 -51.12 -8.83 -5.13
C PRO A 529 -51.17 -7.53 -4.32
N VAL A 530 -50.02 -6.86 -4.24
CA VAL A 530 -49.93 -5.55 -3.59
C VAL A 530 -50.52 -4.52 -4.55
N ASP A 531 -51.46 -3.74 -4.07
CA ASP A 531 -51.99 -2.58 -4.83
C ASP A 531 -51.01 -1.42 -4.73
N PHE A 532 -50.10 -1.32 -5.70
CA PHE A 532 -49.10 -0.26 -5.77
C PHE A 532 -49.69 1.14 -6.08
N SER A 533 -51.00 1.26 -6.35
CA SER A 533 -51.70 2.54 -6.45
C SER A 533 -52.08 3.10 -5.08
N ASN A 534 -52.10 2.25 -4.05
CA ASN A 534 -52.45 2.62 -2.67
C ASN A 534 -51.20 2.72 -1.80
N PRO A 535 -50.75 3.93 -1.37
CA PRO A 535 -49.57 4.11 -0.51
C PRO A 535 -49.66 3.35 0.81
N ALA A 536 -50.85 3.07 1.33
CA ALA A 536 -51.04 2.32 2.57
C ALA A 536 -50.80 0.81 2.40
N ALA A 537 -50.95 0.26 1.20
CA ALA A 537 -50.70 -1.13 0.88
C ALA A 537 -49.19 -1.43 0.67
N ILE A 538 -48.38 -0.38 0.49
CA ILE A 538 -46.94 -0.48 0.23
C ILE A 538 -46.15 -0.50 1.54
N LYS A 539 -46.71 -0.04 2.65
CA LYS A 539 -46.10 -0.10 4.00
C LYS A 539 -46.30 -1.49 4.61
#